data_dac5c5f707c1ac650b8a2a6e549d9158
#
_entry.id   dac5c5f707c1ac650b8a2a6e549d9158
#
_cell.length_a   1.000
_cell.length_b   1.000
_cell.length_c   1.000
_cell.angle_alpha   90.00
_cell.angle_beta   90.00
_cell.angle_gamma   90.00
#
_symmetry.space_group_name_H-M   'P 1'
#
loop_
_entity.id
_entity.type
_entity.pdbx_description
1 polymer ?
#
loop_
_entity_poly.entity_id
_entity_poly.type
_entity_poly.pdbx_seq_one_letter_code
_entity_poly.pdbx_strand_id
1 'polypeptide(L)'
;KYGSSQRVLFVSVPFEEVLGEILGKVDNSHMGVVLKRMMLRAATRIADRLEIDVLVTGEAISQVSSQTLPNLSLIDSVTEKLVLRPLIASHKQDIIDQAYDIGTADFAKHMPEYCGVISVNPKTHAKRNRVEYEEQQFDMAVLERALEQARLVPIDRVIDELGQDIEIEEVSEALAGQVIVDIRHPDAQHDEPLELPGIEIQTLPFYALNSRFKELDETRQYLLYCDKGVMSRLHAHHLLS
;
A
#
# COMPACT_ATOMS: atom_id res chain seq x y z
N LYS A 1 19.50 14.09 5.37
CA LYS A 1 20.06 14.72 6.58
C LYS A 1 21.03 13.79 7.32
N TYR A 2 20.77 12.50 7.30
CA TYR A 2 21.58 11.45 7.94
C TYR A 2 22.27 10.55 6.90
N GLY A 3 22.50 11.09 5.69
CA GLY A 3 23.18 10.37 4.63
C GLY A 3 24.55 9.87 5.09
N SER A 4 24.71 8.57 5.09
CA SER A 4 26.00 7.95 5.31
C SER A 4 26.85 8.08 4.06
N SER A 5 28.16 7.97 4.21
CA SER A 5 29.10 7.84 3.09
C SER A 5 28.90 6.52 2.31
N GLN A 6 27.95 5.68 2.71
CA GLN A 6 27.64 4.40 2.07
C GLN A 6 26.53 4.56 1.04
N ARG A 7 26.57 3.73 0.02
CA ARG A 7 25.58 3.67 -1.04
C ARG A 7 24.25 3.19 -0.49
N VAL A 8 23.21 4.04 -0.52
CA VAL A 8 21.84 3.67 -0.18
C VAL A 8 21.08 3.43 -1.48
N LEU A 9 20.42 2.28 -1.57
CA LEU A 9 19.52 1.93 -2.68
C LEU A 9 18.08 2.12 -2.24
N PHE A 10 17.31 2.78 -3.07
CA PHE A 10 15.85 2.77 -3.00
C PHE A 10 15.33 1.64 -3.86
N VAL A 11 14.48 0.79 -3.32
CA VAL A 11 13.85 -0.31 -4.05
C VAL A 11 12.35 -0.10 -4.04
N SER A 12 11.77 0.09 -5.23
CA SER A 12 10.32 0.19 -5.43
C SER A 12 9.80 -1.12 -5.98
N VAL A 13 8.80 -1.70 -5.33
CA VAL A 13 8.10 -2.91 -5.77
C VAL A 13 6.63 -2.56 -5.96
N PRO A 14 6.05 -2.68 -7.17
CA PRO A 14 4.65 -2.39 -7.40
C PRO A 14 3.78 -3.47 -6.74
N PHE A 15 2.89 -3.06 -5.84
CA PHE A 15 2.06 -3.97 -5.02
C PHE A 15 0.58 -3.92 -5.36
N GLU A 16 0.17 -3.19 -6.41
CA GLU A 16 -1.24 -3.05 -6.79
C GLU A 16 -1.89 -4.38 -7.13
N GLU A 17 -1.24 -5.20 -7.98
CA GLU A 17 -1.76 -6.52 -8.33
C GLU A 17 -1.77 -7.48 -7.13
N VAL A 18 -0.74 -7.42 -6.27
CA VAL A 18 -0.66 -8.20 -5.02
C VAL A 18 -1.83 -7.83 -4.10
N LEU A 19 -2.09 -6.53 -3.94
CA LEU A 19 -3.21 -6.05 -3.14
C LEU A 19 -4.54 -6.46 -3.75
N GLY A 20 -4.71 -6.33 -5.08
CA GLY A 20 -5.92 -6.76 -5.79
C GLY A 20 -6.22 -8.25 -5.60
N GLU A 21 -5.19 -9.10 -5.67
CA GLU A 21 -5.31 -10.54 -5.45
C GLU A 21 -5.73 -10.86 -4.00
N ILE A 22 -5.16 -10.18 -3.00
CA ILE A 22 -5.54 -10.32 -1.60
C ILE A 22 -7.00 -9.91 -1.39
N LEU A 23 -7.40 -8.74 -1.90
CA LEU A 23 -8.76 -8.23 -1.76
C LEU A 23 -9.81 -9.11 -2.45
N GLY A 24 -9.42 -9.77 -3.54
CA GLY A 24 -10.31 -10.66 -4.28
C GLY A 24 -10.47 -12.07 -3.72
N LYS A 25 -9.49 -12.57 -2.94
CA LYS A 25 -9.44 -14.00 -2.59
C LYS A 25 -9.26 -14.31 -1.11
N VAL A 26 -8.77 -13.36 -0.30
CA VAL A 26 -8.48 -13.56 1.11
C VAL A 26 -9.63 -13.06 1.96
N ASP A 27 -9.99 -13.81 3.02
CA ASP A 27 -11.01 -13.38 3.98
C ASP A 27 -10.62 -12.03 4.63
N ASN A 28 -11.58 -11.09 4.67
CA ASN A 28 -11.39 -9.72 5.13
C ASN A 28 -10.69 -9.62 6.50
N SER A 29 -10.97 -10.55 7.41
CA SER A 29 -10.39 -10.53 8.76
C SER A 29 -8.91 -10.96 8.80
N HIS A 30 -8.37 -11.54 7.74
CA HIS A 30 -6.99 -12.05 7.62
C HIS A 30 -6.13 -11.24 6.64
N MET A 31 -6.73 -10.38 5.81
CA MET A 31 -6.04 -9.62 4.75
C MET A 31 -4.80 -8.88 5.26
N GLY A 32 -4.90 -8.19 6.40
CA GLY A 32 -3.77 -7.43 6.95
C GLY A 32 -2.56 -8.30 7.35
N VAL A 33 -2.80 -9.52 7.83
CA VAL A 33 -1.73 -10.48 8.15
C VAL A 33 -1.12 -11.04 6.86
N VAL A 34 -1.96 -11.45 5.89
CA VAL A 34 -1.51 -11.99 4.61
C VAL A 34 -0.74 -10.93 3.83
N LEU A 35 -1.21 -9.68 3.76
CA LEU A 35 -0.49 -8.60 3.10
C LEU A 35 0.92 -8.42 3.69
N LYS A 36 1.04 -8.35 5.01
CA LYS A 36 2.35 -8.20 5.66
C LYS A 36 3.27 -9.41 5.39
N ARG A 37 2.71 -10.61 5.31
CA ARG A 37 3.48 -11.80 4.92
C ARG A 37 4.00 -11.69 3.47
N MET A 38 3.17 -11.18 2.54
CA MET A 38 3.61 -10.94 1.14
C MET A 38 4.68 -9.84 1.07
N MET A 39 4.50 -8.74 1.82
CA MET A 39 5.53 -7.69 1.92
C MET A 39 6.86 -8.25 2.46
N LEU A 40 6.81 -9.08 3.51
CA LEU A 40 8.02 -9.66 4.09
C LEU A 40 8.67 -10.69 3.17
N ARG A 41 7.89 -11.48 2.41
CA ARG A 41 8.40 -12.36 1.33
C ARG A 41 9.11 -11.55 0.25
N ALA A 42 8.49 -10.45 -0.21
CA ALA A 42 9.10 -9.56 -1.19
C ALA A 42 10.42 -8.97 -0.67
N ALA A 43 10.41 -8.43 0.56
CA ALA A 43 11.60 -7.89 1.19
C ALA A 43 12.71 -8.93 1.33
N THR A 44 12.37 -10.18 1.70
CA THR A 44 13.32 -11.29 1.79
C THR A 44 13.95 -11.60 0.43
N ARG A 45 13.14 -11.70 -0.65
CA ARG A 45 13.66 -11.94 -2.00
C ARG A 45 14.58 -10.83 -2.49
N ILE A 46 14.24 -9.57 -2.23
CA ILE A 46 15.11 -8.43 -2.55
C ILE A 46 16.40 -8.48 -1.71
N ALA A 47 16.29 -8.76 -0.42
CA ALA A 47 17.44 -8.88 0.48
C ALA A 47 18.39 -10.01 0.05
N ASP A 48 17.86 -11.16 -0.41
CA ASP A 48 18.66 -12.25 -0.97
C ASP A 48 19.43 -11.81 -2.23
N ARG A 49 18.77 -11.11 -3.16
CA ARG A 49 19.41 -10.58 -4.38
C ARG A 49 20.52 -9.56 -4.07
N LEU A 50 20.41 -8.86 -2.95
CA LEU A 50 21.34 -7.81 -2.52
C LEU A 50 22.33 -8.30 -1.45
N GLU A 51 22.33 -9.57 -1.10
CA GLU A 51 23.18 -10.18 -0.05
C GLU A 51 23.02 -9.47 1.30
N ILE A 52 21.78 -9.12 1.67
CA ILE A 52 21.42 -8.47 2.94
C ILE A 52 20.88 -9.52 3.90
N ASP A 53 21.41 -9.58 5.11
CA ASP A 53 21.04 -10.58 6.13
C ASP A 53 19.92 -10.14 7.07
N VAL A 54 19.67 -8.84 7.17
CA VAL A 54 18.79 -8.25 8.19
C VAL A 54 17.72 -7.37 7.56
N LEU A 55 16.48 -7.54 7.97
CA LEU A 55 15.36 -6.66 7.65
C LEU A 55 15.03 -5.79 8.86
N VAL A 56 14.65 -4.54 8.62
CA VAL A 56 14.23 -3.61 9.68
C VAL A 56 12.84 -3.08 9.35
N THR A 57 11.92 -3.16 10.33
CA THR A 57 10.57 -2.62 10.18
C THR A 57 10.24 -1.62 11.29
N GLY A 58 9.32 -0.69 11.03
CA GLY A 58 8.83 0.31 11.99
C GLY A 58 7.61 -0.14 12.80
N GLU A 59 7.39 -1.44 12.96
CA GLU A 59 6.23 -1.97 13.69
C GLU A 59 6.37 -1.76 15.20
N ALA A 60 5.24 -1.40 15.85
CA ALA A 60 5.12 -1.33 17.30
C ALA A 60 3.93 -2.17 17.78
N ILE A 61 4.04 -2.79 18.97
CA ILE A 61 3.00 -3.69 19.49
C ILE A 61 1.67 -2.98 19.63
N SER A 62 0.60 -3.63 19.17
CA SER A 62 -0.80 -3.21 19.36
C SER A 62 -1.20 -1.88 18.72
N GLN A 63 -0.41 -1.32 17.79
CA GLN A 63 -0.84 -0.13 17.04
C GLN A 63 -1.98 -0.46 16.07
N VAL A 64 -1.91 -1.62 15.43
CA VAL A 64 -2.97 -2.18 14.58
C VAL A 64 -3.10 -3.68 14.82
N SER A 65 -4.20 -4.27 14.41
CA SER A 65 -4.51 -5.69 14.62
C SER A 65 -3.44 -6.67 14.11
N SER A 66 -2.76 -6.35 13.03
CA SER A 66 -1.65 -7.17 12.49
C SER A 66 -0.37 -7.07 13.33
N GLN A 67 -0.25 -6.09 14.23
CA GLN A 67 0.93 -5.86 15.08
C GLN A 67 0.79 -6.44 16.50
N THR A 68 -0.09 -7.40 16.71
CA THR A 68 -0.10 -8.20 17.95
C THR A 68 1.02 -9.23 17.91
N LEU A 69 1.52 -9.64 19.07
CA LEU A 69 2.61 -10.64 19.15
C LEU A 69 2.29 -11.94 18.41
N PRO A 70 1.08 -12.54 18.54
CA PRO A 70 0.72 -13.73 17.77
C PRO A 70 0.77 -13.49 16.24
N ASN A 71 0.26 -12.36 15.79
CA ASN A 71 0.24 -12.04 14.35
C ASN A 71 1.65 -11.73 13.82
N LEU A 72 2.48 -11.00 14.58
CA LEU A 72 3.88 -10.76 14.21
C LEU A 72 4.66 -12.08 14.11
N SER A 73 4.46 -13.03 15.03
CA SER A 73 5.06 -14.35 14.94
C SER A 73 4.65 -15.11 13.68
N LEU A 74 3.38 -14.98 13.24
CA LEU A 74 2.93 -15.58 11.98
C LEU A 74 3.52 -14.86 10.76
N ILE A 75 3.65 -13.54 10.82
CA ILE A 75 4.26 -12.74 9.76
C ILE A 75 5.73 -13.13 9.60
N ASP A 76 6.48 -13.23 10.69
CA ASP A 76 7.90 -13.59 10.66
C ASP A 76 8.16 -15.01 10.15
N SER A 77 7.20 -15.90 10.27
CA SER A 77 7.38 -17.30 9.85
C SER A 77 7.58 -17.50 8.34
N VAL A 78 7.53 -16.46 7.52
CA VAL A 78 7.77 -16.53 6.06
C VAL A 78 9.20 -16.16 5.65
N THR A 79 10.05 -15.81 6.61
CA THR A 79 11.46 -15.48 6.36
C THR A 79 12.36 -16.15 7.40
N GLU A 80 13.57 -16.46 7.01
CA GLU A 80 14.65 -16.90 7.90
C GLU A 80 15.60 -15.75 8.24
N LYS A 81 15.41 -14.58 7.65
CA LYS A 81 16.21 -13.40 7.94
C LYS A 81 15.87 -12.81 9.30
N LEU A 82 16.86 -12.23 9.96
CA LEU A 82 16.64 -11.48 11.19
C LEU A 82 15.79 -10.25 10.92
N VAL A 83 14.60 -10.16 11.55
CA VAL A 83 13.73 -8.98 11.47
C VAL A 83 13.86 -8.16 12.73
N LEU A 84 14.50 -7.00 12.62
CA LEU A 84 14.63 -6.04 13.71
C LEU A 84 13.47 -5.06 13.73
N ARG A 85 12.96 -4.79 14.93
CA ARG A 85 11.88 -3.84 15.20
C ARG A 85 12.29 -2.85 16.29
N PRO A 86 13.05 -1.81 15.94
CA PRO A 86 13.57 -0.85 16.93
C PRO A 86 12.47 -0.17 17.75
N LEU A 87 11.26 -0.05 17.20
CA LEU A 87 10.13 0.65 17.80
C LEU A 87 9.13 -0.31 18.48
N ILE A 88 9.44 -1.59 18.58
CA ILE A 88 8.47 -2.63 18.98
C ILE A 88 7.80 -2.36 20.34
N ALA A 89 8.51 -1.82 21.31
CA ALA A 89 8.03 -1.51 22.65
C ALA A 89 7.79 -0.01 22.90
N SER A 90 7.91 0.84 21.88
CA SER A 90 7.72 2.28 22.01
C SER A 90 6.25 2.66 22.03
N HIS A 91 5.88 3.64 22.85
CA HIS A 91 4.56 4.24 22.78
C HIS A 91 4.39 5.11 21.54
N LYS A 92 3.16 5.23 21.05
CA LYS A 92 2.87 6.02 19.84
C LYS A 92 3.38 7.46 19.95
N GLN A 93 3.25 8.09 21.14
CA GLN A 93 3.72 9.45 21.36
C GLN A 93 5.24 9.56 21.26
N ASP A 94 5.99 8.61 21.85
CA ASP A 94 7.46 8.60 21.77
C ASP A 94 7.95 8.47 20.32
N ILE A 95 7.25 7.68 19.50
CA ILE A 95 7.54 7.54 18.06
C ILE A 95 7.29 8.86 17.32
N ILE A 96 6.20 9.54 17.64
CA ILE A 96 5.86 10.84 17.05
C ILE A 96 6.91 11.88 17.46
N ASP A 97 7.27 11.96 18.73
CA ASP A 97 8.25 12.91 19.25
C ASP A 97 9.63 12.66 18.59
N GLN A 98 10.04 11.40 18.48
CA GLN A 98 11.26 11.03 17.76
C GLN A 98 11.20 11.41 16.28
N ALA A 99 10.05 11.26 15.62
CA ALA A 99 9.89 11.67 14.23
C ALA A 99 10.05 13.20 14.05
N TYR A 100 9.58 14.00 15.02
CA TYR A 100 9.83 15.45 15.05
C TYR A 100 11.33 15.75 15.24
N ASP A 101 11.98 15.09 16.19
CA ASP A 101 13.40 15.32 16.51
C ASP A 101 14.30 15.03 15.31
N ILE A 102 14.02 13.96 14.55
CA ILE A 102 14.79 13.61 13.35
C ILE A 102 14.30 14.32 12.07
N GLY A 103 13.21 15.09 12.14
CA GLY A 103 12.68 15.90 11.04
C GLY A 103 11.94 15.08 9.97
N THR A 104 11.31 13.95 10.33
CA THR A 104 10.52 13.11 9.41
C THR A 104 9.01 13.24 9.63
N ALA A 105 8.57 13.89 10.71
CA ALA A 105 7.16 14.00 11.08
C ALA A 105 6.29 14.64 10.00
N ASP A 106 6.78 15.71 9.36
CA ASP A 106 6.00 16.40 8.33
C ASP A 106 5.79 15.57 7.08
N PHE A 107 6.77 14.73 6.71
CA PHE A 107 6.59 13.77 5.62
C PHE A 107 5.54 12.71 6.00
N ALA A 108 5.61 12.17 7.23
CA ALA A 108 4.70 11.13 7.70
C ALA A 108 3.24 11.60 7.76
N LYS A 109 2.97 12.87 8.09
CA LYS A 109 1.61 13.45 8.16
C LYS A 109 0.86 13.39 6.82
N HIS A 110 1.58 13.43 5.71
CA HIS A 110 1.01 13.45 4.37
C HIS A 110 0.94 12.05 3.74
N MET A 111 1.47 11.02 4.43
CA MET A 111 1.39 9.64 3.95
C MET A 111 0.02 9.04 4.30
N PRO A 112 -0.67 8.46 3.31
CA PRO A 112 -1.97 7.84 3.56
C PRO A 112 -1.86 6.57 4.40
N GLU A 113 -2.82 6.37 5.31
CA GLU A 113 -2.93 5.14 6.09
C GLU A 113 -3.76 4.10 5.31
N TYR A 114 -3.09 3.16 4.66
CA TYR A 114 -3.75 2.09 3.90
C TYR A 114 -4.27 0.95 4.77
N CYS A 115 -3.71 0.75 5.97
CA CYS A 115 -4.02 -0.42 6.80
C CYS A 115 -5.49 -0.48 7.27
N GLY A 116 -6.14 0.68 7.46
CA GLY A 116 -7.55 0.75 7.86
C GLY A 116 -8.54 0.49 6.72
N VAL A 117 -8.07 0.51 5.47
CA VAL A 117 -8.91 0.32 4.27
C VAL A 117 -8.99 -1.17 3.88
N ILE A 118 -7.98 -1.96 4.26
CA ILE A 118 -7.77 -3.32 3.77
C ILE A 118 -8.49 -4.39 4.61
N SER A 119 -8.83 -4.13 5.87
CA SER A 119 -9.36 -5.16 6.76
C SER A 119 -10.64 -4.74 7.44
N VAL A 120 -11.70 -5.53 7.28
CA VAL A 120 -12.96 -5.42 8.03
C VAL A 120 -12.94 -6.44 9.17
N ASN A 121 -13.19 -6.00 10.41
CA ASN A 121 -13.15 -6.85 11.62
C ASN A 121 -11.87 -7.71 11.75
N PRO A 122 -10.67 -7.12 11.68
CA PRO A 122 -9.43 -7.85 11.62
C PRO A 122 -9.18 -8.69 12.88
N LYS A 123 -8.61 -9.89 12.71
CA LYS A 123 -8.25 -10.77 13.81
C LYS A 123 -6.97 -10.30 14.49
N THR A 124 -7.05 -10.08 15.80
CA THR A 124 -5.88 -9.76 16.65
C THR A 124 -5.08 -11.01 17.06
N HIS A 125 -5.64 -12.19 16.84
CA HIS A 125 -5.01 -13.49 17.08
C HIS A 125 -5.41 -14.43 15.93
N ALA A 126 -4.77 -14.28 14.79
CA ALA A 126 -4.97 -15.18 13.66
C ALA A 126 -4.35 -16.56 13.96
N LYS A 127 -5.03 -17.62 13.54
CA LYS A 127 -4.50 -18.98 13.69
C LYS A 127 -3.66 -19.34 12.46
N ARG A 128 -2.50 -19.99 12.69
CA ARG A 128 -1.56 -20.39 11.63
C ARG A 128 -2.26 -21.13 10.49
N ASN A 129 -2.99 -22.19 10.80
CA ASN A 129 -3.68 -23.00 9.80
C ASN A 129 -4.68 -22.20 8.97
N ARG A 130 -5.32 -21.18 9.55
CA ARG A 130 -6.25 -20.33 8.82
C ARG A 130 -5.49 -19.36 7.90
N VAL A 131 -4.43 -18.73 8.37
CA VAL A 131 -3.59 -17.83 7.55
C VAL A 131 -2.98 -18.61 6.37
N GLU A 132 -2.47 -19.81 6.62
CA GLU A 132 -1.92 -20.67 5.58
C GLU A 132 -2.99 -21.11 4.56
N TYR A 133 -4.21 -21.38 5.01
CA TYR A 133 -5.35 -21.67 4.12
C TYR A 133 -5.69 -20.45 3.24
N GLU A 134 -5.73 -19.25 3.82
CA GLU A 134 -5.99 -18.01 3.06
C GLU A 134 -4.86 -17.75 2.04
N GLU A 135 -3.59 -18.00 2.41
CA GLU A 135 -2.47 -17.88 1.47
C GLU A 135 -2.52 -18.87 0.31
N GLN A 136 -3.12 -20.06 0.49
CA GLN A 136 -3.29 -21.03 -0.61
C GLN A 136 -4.26 -20.53 -1.69
N GLN A 137 -5.12 -19.56 -1.38
CA GLN A 137 -5.99 -18.92 -2.36
C GLN A 137 -5.27 -17.84 -3.17
N PHE A 138 -4.16 -17.33 -2.67
CA PHE A 138 -3.34 -16.30 -3.32
C PHE A 138 -2.47 -16.92 -4.42
N ASP A 139 -2.53 -16.34 -5.62
CA ASP A 139 -1.63 -16.74 -6.71
C ASP A 139 -0.23 -16.13 -6.51
N MET A 140 0.74 -16.95 -6.12
CA MET A 140 2.12 -16.52 -5.89
C MET A 140 2.79 -15.95 -7.15
N ALA A 141 2.30 -16.26 -8.35
CA ALA A 141 2.84 -15.68 -9.58
C ALA A 141 2.63 -14.15 -9.64
N VAL A 142 1.60 -13.64 -8.96
CA VAL A 142 1.36 -12.19 -8.84
C VAL A 142 2.51 -11.52 -8.07
N LEU A 143 2.97 -12.13 -6.98
CA LEU A 143 4.11 -11.62 -6.21
C LEU A 143 5.42 -11.69 -7.01
N GLU A 144 5.65 -12.78 -7.76
CA GLU A 144 6.84 -12.91 -8.61
C GLU A 144 6.86 -11.83 -9.70
N ARG A 145 5.74 -11.55 -10.36
CA ARG A 145 5.64 -10.44 -11.33
C ARG A 145 5.96 -9.08 -10.70
N ALA A 146 5.43 -8.81 -9.52
CA ALA A 146 5.76 -7.58 -8.79
C ALA A 146 7.26 -7.45 -8.50
N LEU A 147 7.92 -8.57 -8.15
CA LEU A 147 9.37 -8.62 -7.92
C LEU A 147 10.20 -8.48 -9.21
N GLU A 148 9.70 -8.95 -10.33
CA GLU A 148 10.34 -8.77 -11.64
C GLU A 148 10.28 -7.31 -12.11
N GLN A 149 9.20 -6.60 -11.75
CA GLN A 149 9.00 -5.19 -12.05
C GLN A 149 9.69 -4.26 -11.03
N ALA A 150 10.33 -4.80 -10.01
CA ALA A 150 11.01 -4.00 -8.99
C ALA A 150 12.12 -3.13 -9.60
N ARG A 151 12.15 -1.86 -9.22
CA ARG A 151 13.17 -0.89 -9.65
C ARG A 151 14.14 -0.63 -8.51
N LEU A 152 15.42 -0.66 -8.80
CA LEU A 152 16.50 -0.35 -7.87
C LEU A 152 17.20 0.91 -8.32
N VAL A 153 17.12 1.96 -7.51
CA VAL A 153 17.66 3.29 -7.83
C VAL A 153 18.57 3.77 -6.68
N PRO A 154 19.77 4.27 -6.96
CA PRO A 154 20.55 4.98 -5.94
C PRO A 154 19.75 6.15 -5.35
N ILE A 155 19.77 6.31 -4.03
CA ILE A 155 18.92 7.29 -3.33
C ILE A 155 19.12 8.73 -3.80
N ASP A 156 20.30 9.06 -4.27
CA ASP A 156 20.66 10.37 -4.82
C ASP A 156 20.05 10.64 -6.21
N ARG A 157 19.55 9.61 -6.89
CA ARG A 157 18.88 9.73 -8.20
C ARG A 157 17.36 9.58 -8.13
N VAL A 158 16.80 9.24 -6.98
CA VAL A 158 15.37 8.98 -6.84
C VAL A 158 14.53 10.20 -7.24
N ILE A 159 14.96 11.42 -6.89
CA ILE A 159 14.27 12.66 -7.24
C ILE A 159 14.30 12.89 -8.76
N ASP A 160 15.42 12.63 -9.41
CA ASP A 160 15.55 12.82 -10.87
C ASP A 160 14.76 11.79 -11.66
N GLU A 161 14.64 10.57 -11.14
CA GLU A 161 13.93 9.46 -11.80
C GLU A 161 12.42 9.40 -11.49
N LEU A 162 12.00 9.88 -10.31
CA LEU A 162 10.60 9.96 -9.90
C LEU A 162 10.04 11.38 -10.00
N GLY A 163 10.92 12.38 -10.21
CA GLY A 163 10.62 13.80 -10.06
C GLY A 163 10.13 14.48 -11.33
N GLN A 164 9.35 13.80 -12.19
CA GLN A 164 8.41 14.56 -12.99
C GLN A 164 7.27 14.96 -12.05
N ASP A 165 7.32 16.18 -11.53
CA ASP A 165 6.21 16.81 -10.82
C ASP A 165 5.03 16.92 -11.81
N ILE A 166 4.26 15.85 -11.90
CA ILE A 166 2.97 15.88 -12.58
C ILE A 166 2.05 16.58 -11.60
N GLU A 167 1.68 17.81 -11.92
CA GLU A 167 0.71 18.58 -11.16
C GLU A 167 -0.67 17.92 -11.32
N ILE A 168 -1.19 17.34 -10.25
CA ILE A 168 -2.54 16.76 -10.22
C ILE A 168 -3.50 17.88 -9.85
N GLU A 169 -4.41 18.19 -10.76
CA GLU A 169 -5.47 19.14 -10.51
C GLU A 169 -6.51 18.51 -9.57
N GLU A 170 -6.74 19.16 -8.43
CA GLU A 170 -7.78 18.78 -7.49
C GLU A 170 -8.99 19.71 -7.67
N VAL A 171 -10.16 19.12 -7.91
CA VAL A 171 -11.40 19.85 -8.11
C VAL A 171 -12.41 19.51 -7.01
N SER A 172 -13.18 20.48 -6.58
CA SER A 172 -14.26 20.30 -5.60
C SER A 172 -15.62 19.98 -6.22
N GLU A 173 -15.77 20.21 -7.52
CA GLU A 173 -17.02 20.01 -8.27
C GLU A 173 -16.73 19.43 -9.64
N ALA A 174 -17.58 18.49 -10.08
CA ALA A 174 -17.52 17.96 -11.43
C ALA A 174 -18.34 18.82 -12.40
N LEU A 175 -17.82 19.02 -13.59
CA LEU A 175 -18.50 19.76 -14.65
C LEU A 175 -19.34 18.83 -15.53
N ALA A 176 -20.33 19.39 -16.19
CA ALA A 176 -21.15 18.66 -17.15
C ALA A 176 -20.29 18.04 -18.28
N GLY A 177 -20.46 16.76 -18.53
CA GLY A 177 -19.68 15.99 -19.52
C GLY A 177 -18.45 15.27 -18.96
N GLN A 178 -18.04 15.55 -17.73
CA GLN A 178 -17.03 14.76 -17.02
C GLN A 178 -17.65 13.50 -16.45
N VAL A 179 -16.83 12.46 -16.25
CA VAL A 179 -17.20 11.19 -15.63
C VAL A 179 -16.43 11.05 -14.33
N ILE A 180 -17.12 10.77 -13.24
CA ILE A 180 -16.46 10.42 -12.01
C ILE A 180 -16.21 8.91 -12.00
N VAL A 181 -14.95 8.53 -11.74
CA VAL A 181 -14.56 7.15 -11.46
C VAL A 181 -14.43 7.01 -9.96
N ASP A 182 -15.40 6.34 -9.35
CA ASP A 182 -15.37 6.00 -7.92
C ASP A 182 -14.41 4.84 -7.71
N ILE A 183 -13.25 5.14 -7.13
CA ILE A 183 -12.18 4.17 -6.91
C ILE A 183 -12.19 3.57 -5.48
N ARG A 184 -13.22 3.82 -4.68
CA ARG A 184 -13.36 3.26 -3.34
C ARG A 184 -13.43 1.73 -3.37
N HIS A 185 -13.29 1.11 -2.20
CA HIS A 185 -13.55 -0.32 -2.04
C HIS A 185 -15.01 -0.65 -2.39
N PRO A 186 -15.32 -1.82 -3.01
CA PRO A 186 -16.70 -2.19 -3.35
C PRO A 186 -17.68 -2.13 -2.19
N ASP A 187 -17.25 -2.47 -0.98
CA ASP A 187 -18.11 -2.39 0.22
C ASP A 187 -18.50 -0.94 0.50
N ALA A 188 -17.54 0.01 0.42
CA ALA A 188 -17.82 1.43 0.61
C ALA A 188 -18.72 2.00 -0.50
N GLN A 189 -18.56 1.54 -1.74
CA GLN A 189 -19.43 1.89 -2.85
C GLN A 189 -20.86 1.35 -2.65
N HIS A 190 -20.99 0.17 -2.04
CA HIS A 190 -22.28 -0.46 -1.74
C HIS A 190 -22.99 0.20 -0.56
N ASP A 191 -22.26 0.47 0.53
CA ASP A 191 -22.83 1.02 1.77
C ASP A 191 -23.20 2.49 1.63
N GLU A 192 -22.41 3.27 0.89
CA GLU A 192 -22.63 4.69 0.62
C GLU A 192 -22.44 4.98 -0.88
N PRO A 193 -23.41 4.66 -1.73
CA PRO A 193 -23.32 4.95 -3.17
C PRO A 193 -23.10 6.43 -3.45
N LEU A 194 -22.13 6.73 -4.31
CA LEU A 194 -21.91 8.10 -4.76
C LEU A 194 -22.96 8.47 -5.80
N GLU A 195 -23.78 9.47 -5.50
CA GLU A 195 -24.82 9.98 -6.40
C GLU A 195 -24.67 11.48 -6.57
N LEU A 196 -24.46 11.93 -7.80
CA LEU A 196 -24.40 13.36 -8.15
C LEU A 196 -25.35 13.65 -9.30
N PRO A 197 -26.33 14.55 -9.11
CA PRO A 197 -27.32 14.84 -10.15
C PRO A 197 -26.67 15.33 -11.46
N GLY A 198 -26.94 14.65 -12.56
CA GLY A 198 -26.46 15.03 -13.88
C GLY A 198 -25.00 14.69 -14.21
N ILE A 199 -24.29 14.00 -13.31
CA ILE A 199 -22.93 13.51 -13.52
C ILE A 199 -22.94 11.99 -13.64
N GLU A 200 -22.27 11.46 -14.64
CA GLU A 200 -22.08 10.03 -14.80
C GLU A 200 -21.02 9.53 -13.79
N ILE A 201 -21.35 8.45 -13.09
CA ILE A 201 -20.45 7.81 -12.13
C ILE A 201 -20.19 6.39 -12.60
N GLN A 202 -18.91 6.04 -12.72
CA GLN A 202 -18.44 4.69 -12.99
C GLN A 202 -17.73 4.15 -11.75
N THR A 203 -18.01 2.92 -11.37
CA THR A 203 -17.34 2.25 -10.26
C THR A 203 -16.19 1.41 -10.78
N LEU A 204 -14.97 1.74 -10.36
CA LEU A 204 -13.77 1.00 -10.71
C LEU A 204 -12.81 1.02 -9.52
N PRO A 205 -12.85 -0.01 -8.66
CA PRO A 205 -12.04 -0.04 -7.44
C PRO A 205 -10.56 0.20 -7.70
N PHE A 206 -9.90 0.92 -6.78
CA PHE A 206 -8.51 1.38 -6.94
C PHE A 206 -7.54 0.28 -7.36
N TYR A 207 -7.70 -0.95 -6.86
CA TYR A 207 -6.84 -2.09 -7.19
C TYR A 207 -7.05 -2.64 -8.61
N ALA A 208 -8.16 -2.32 -9.27
CA ALA A 208 -8.44 -2.69 -10.66
C ALA A 208 -8.17 -1.53 -11.63
N LEU A 209 -7.93 -0.33 -11.13
CA LEU A 209 -7.83 0.88 -11.94
C LEU A 209 -6.71 0.78 -12.98
N ASN A 210 -5.49 0.43 -12.58
CA ASN A 210 -4.34 0.39 -13.49
C ASN A 210 -4.50 -0.64 -14.60
N SER A 211 -5.07 -1.81 -14.30
CA SER A 211 -5.28 -2.87 -15.30
C SER A 211 -6.42 -2.54 -16.26
N ARG A 212 -7.44 -1.82 -15.81
CA ARG A 212 -8.65 -1.55 -16.56
C ARG A 212 -8.77 -0.09 -17.06
N PHE A 213 -7.82 0.76 -16.70
CA PHE A 213 -7.83 2.16 -17.15
C PHE A 213 -7.85 2.28 -18.68
N LYS A 214 -7.15 1.39 -19.37
CA LYS A 214 -7.11 1.32 -20.84
C LYS A 214 -8.45 0.92 -21.49
N GLU A 215 -9.42 0.42 -20.71
CA GLU A 215 -10.77 0.10 -21.18
C GLU A 215 -11.68 1.33 -21.20
N LEU A 216 -11.26 2.43 -20.56
CA LEU A 216 -12.01 3.67 -20.53
C LEU A 216 -11.92 4.40 -21.88
N ASP A 217 -12.96 5.16 -22.23
CA ASP A 217 -13.02 5.94 -23.46
C ASP A 217 -12.05 7.13 -23.42
N GLU A 218 -10.98 7.09 -24.21
CA GLU A 218 -9.94 8.13 -24.28
C GLU A 218 -10.45 9.52 -24.68
N THR A 219 -11.66 9.62 -25.25
CA THR A 219 -12.26 10.90 -25.67
C THR A 219 -12.95 11.63 -24.51
N ARG A 220 -13.06 11.03 -23.35
CA ARG A 220 -13.77 11.56 -22.18
C ARG A 220 -12.79 12.04 -21.09
N GLN A 221 -13.25 12.98 -20.29
CA GLN A 221 -12.50 13.47 -19.14
C GLN A 221 -12.99 12.77 -17.88
N TYR A 222 -12.04 12.15 -17.14
CA TYR A 222 -12.31 11.39 -15.94
C TYR A 222 -11.79 12.10 -14.69
N LEU A 223 -12.58 12.07 -13.64
CA LEU A 223 -12.22 12.54 -12.30
C LEU A 223 -12.18 11.32 -11.37
N LEU A 224 -11.04 11.06 -10.74
CA LEU A 224 -10.94 9.98 -9.76
C LEU A 224 -11.49 10.44 -8.40
N TYR A 225 -12.38 9.65 -7.81
CA TYR A 225 -12.97 9.95 -6.51
C TYR A 225 -12.63 8.89 -5.46
N CYS A 226 -12.25 9.34 -4.27
CA CYS A 226 -12.24 8.56 -3.03
C CYS A 226 -12.58 9.45 -1.83
N ASP A 227 -12.97 8.87 -0.69
CA ASP A 227 -13.50 9.62 0.46
C ASP A 227 -12.56 10.70 1.01
N LYS A 228 -11.24 10.49 0.93
CA LYS A 228 -10.23 11.40 1.50
C LYS A 228 -9.35 12.08 0.47
N GLY A 229 -9.61 11.90 -0.83
CA GLY A 229 -8.79 12.47 -1.91
C GLY A 229 -7.39 11.86 -2.08
N VAL A 230 -6.92 11.06 -1.13
CA VAL A 230 -5.54 10.56 -1.10
C VAL A 230 -5.29 9.47 -2.13
N MET A 231 -6.18 8.48 -2.20
CA MET A 231 -6.06 7.38 -3.17
C MET A 231 -6.26 7.87 -4.59
N SER A 232 -7.22 8.76 -4.81
CA SER A 232 -7.47 9.36 -6.12
C SER A 232 -6.27 10.15 -6.63
N ARG A 233 -5.64 10.96 -5.78
CA ARG A 233 -4.41 11.69 -6.12
C ARG A 233 -3.25 10.77 -6.45
N LEU A 234 -3.00 9.74 -5.64
CA LEU A 234 -1.93 8.77 -5.88
C LEU A 234 -2.10 8.04 -7.21
N HIS A 235 -3.31 7.55 -7.47
CA HIS A 235 -3.59 6.84 -8.72
C HIS A 235 -3.57 7.77 -9.94
N ALA A 236 -4.04 9.01 -9.82
CA ALA A 236 -3.92 10.00 -10.88
C ALA A 236 -2.46 10.26 -11.24
N HIS A 237 -1.59 10.43 -10.25
CA HIS A 237 -0.15 10.59 -10.46
C HIS A 237 0.45 9.38 -11.20
N HIS A 238 0.10 8.17 -10.79
CA HIS A 238 0.60 6.94 -11.42
C HIS A 238 0.09 6.75 -12.87
N LEU A 239 -1.14 7.15 -13.16
CA LEU A 239 -1.70 7.03 -14.50
C LEU A 239 -1.15 8.06 -15.49
N LEU A 240 -0.62 9.19 -15.01
CA LEU A 240 -0.04 10.26 -15.82
C LEU A 240 1.49 10.14 -15.94
N SER A 241 2.14 9.33 -15.11
CA SER A 241 3.58 9.05 -15.18
C SER A 241 3.91 7.90 -16.12
#